data_3343ae2fb7e59aee38279356563c4bf5
#
_entry.id   3343ae2fb7e59aee38279356563c4bf5
#
_cell.length_a   1.000
_cell.length_b   1.000
_cell.length_c   1.000
_cell.angle_alpha   90.00
_cell.angle_beta   90.00
_cell.angle_gamma   90.00
#
_symmetry.space_group_name_H-M   'P 1'
#
loop_
_entity.id
_entity.type
_entity.pdbx_description
1 polymer ?
#
loop_
_entity_poly.entity_id
_entity_poly.type
_entity_poly.pdbx_seq_one_letter_code
_entity_poly.pdbx_strand_id
1 'polypeptide(L)'
;SAVRTAGRRKGREQAQSADRAAAAEVPQTQPPVKMDRAVAVLCELSLQNARAQGLIVDRIEELLEPMRMLQGGGILKKILARLPSPDSPAAIQAFLASLPQPERDALNLLNLDPVPIPNVDRSVQEACSGIAKAALERHIASLMAELADPSTDAARRLELSKLSVDLKRLLGTM
;
A
#
# COMPACT_ATOMS: atom_id res chain seq x y z
N SER A 1 27.58 -38.46 -69.00
CA SER A 1 27.00 -39.02 -67.80
C SER A 1 26.75 -37.90 -66.76
N ALA A 2 25.53 -37.43 -66.75
CA ALA A 2 25.02 -36.59 -65.68
C ALA A 2 24.60 -37.50 -64.55
N VAL A 3 24.71 -37.09 -63.29
CA VAL A 3 23.80 -37.44 -62.19
C VAL A 3 24.14 -36.59 -60.93
N ARG A 4 23.13 -35.78 -60.58
CA ARG A 4 22.48 -35.65 -59.25
C ARG A 4 23.34 -35.24 -58.04
N THR A 5 23.06 -34.04 -57.57
CA THR A 5 22.90 -33.82 -56.12
C THR A 5 21.84 -32.69 -55.91
N ALA A 6 20.62 -33.09 -55.73
CA ALA A 6 19.60 -32.25 -55.13
C ALA A 6 19.18 -32.92 -53.82
N GLY A 7 19.15 -32.18 -52.72
CA GLY A 7 18.47 -32.62 -51.53
C GLY A 7 19.29 -32.60 -50.22
N ARG A 8 19.57 -31.44 -49.69
CA ARG A 8 19.83 -31.31 -48.25
C ARG A 8 19.82 -29.84 -47.78
N ARG A 9 18.71 -29.16 -47.93
CA ARG A 9 18.52 -27.83 -47.33
C ARG A 9 17.08 -27.62 -46.85
N LYS A 10 16.54 -28.55 -46.08
CA LYS A 10 15.21 -28.34 -45.45
C LYS A 10 15.10 -28.76 -43.99
N GLY A 11 16.21 -28.85 -43.29
CA GLY A 11 16.22 -29.29 -41.90
C GLY A 11 16.78 -28.27 -40.87
N ARG A 12 17.06 -27.04 -41.29
CA ARG A 12 17.77 -26.09 -40.39
C ARG A 12 16.97 -24.82 -40.05
N GLU A 13 15.80 -24.64 -40.61
CA GLU A 13 14.95 -23.47 -40.31
C GLU A 13 13.85 -23.73 -39.26
N GLN A 14 13.56 -24.99 -38.94
CA GLN A 14 12.56 -25.31 -37.91
C GLN A 14 13.14 -25.41 -36.48
N ALA A 15 14.44 -25.44 -36.30
CA ALA A 15 15.06 -25.46 -34.97
C ALA A 15 15.27 -24.06 -34.34
N GLN A 16 15.20 -22.98 -35.14
CA GLN A 16 15.40 -21.63 -34.64
C GLN A 16 14.12 -20.91 -34.20
N SER A 17 12.92 -21.44 -34.54
CA SER A 17 11.65 -20.85 -34.10
C SER A 17 11.14 -21.38 -32.75
N ALA A 18 11.66 -22.50 -32.27
CA ALA A 18 11.29 -23.06 -30.96
C ALA A 18 12.06 -22.41 -29.80
N ASP A 19 13.23 -21.85 -30.05
CA ASP A 19 14.08 -21.25 -29.02
C ASP A 19 13.73 -19.76 -28.72
N ARG A 20 12.85 -19.16 -29.53
CA ARG A 20 12.41 -17.78 -29.37
C ARG A 20 11.13 -17.63 -28.55
N ALA A 21 10.43 -18.73 -28.27
CA ALA A 21 9.21 -18.74 -27.46
C ALA A 21 9.48 -18.99 -25.97
N ALA A 22 10.70 -19.38 -25.60
CA ALA A 22 11.12 -19.58 -24.21
C ALA A 22 11.94 -18.40 -23.65
N ALA A 23 12.07 -17.30 -24.40
CA ALA A 23 12.72 -16.10 -23.94
C ALA A 23 11.75 -15.32 -23.02
N ALA A 24 11.75 -15.74 -21.75
CA ALA A 24 11.56 -14.88 -20.59
C ALA A 24 10.34 -13.96 -20.63
N GLU A 25 9.24 -14.42 -20.11
CA GLU A 25 8.51 -13.57 -19.18
C GLU A 25 9.46 -13.26 -18.03
N VAL A 26 10.24 -12.20 -18.19
CA VAL A 26 10.86 -11.52 -17.06
C VAL A 26 9.68 -11.19 -16.14
N PRO A 27 9.61 -11.76 -14.91
CA PRO A 27 8.57 -11.37 -14.00
C PRO A 27 8.67 -9.85 -13.90
N GLN A 28 7.66 -9.14 -14.41
CA GLN A 28 7.55 -7.70 -14.24
C GLN A 28 7.38 -7.52 -12.74
N THR A 29 8.49 -7.25 -12.07
CA THR A 29 8.52 -6.97 -10.65
C THR A 29 7.76 -5.66 -10.49
N GLN A 30 6.48 -5.78 -10.17
CA GLN A 30 5.66 -4.59 -9.91
C GLN A 30 6.34 -3.83 -8.77
N PRO A 31 6.46 -2.50 -8.87
CA PRO A 31 7.05 -1.72 -7.81
C PRO A 31 6.27 -1.92 -6.50
N PRO A 32 6.94 -1.88 -5.34
CA PRO A 32 6.27 -2.02 -4.06
C PRO A 32 5.18 -0.95 -3.92
N VAL A 33 4.09 -1.30 -3.27
CA VAL A 33 3.00 -0.36 -2.97
C VAL A 33 3.57 0.77 -2.11
N LYS A 34 3.36 2.01 -2.53
CA LYS A 34 3.69 3.16 -1.69
C LYS A 34 2.80 3.14 -0.45
N MET A 35 3.37 3.51 0.68
CA MET A 35 2.68 3.54 1.95
C MET A 35 2.87 4.90 2.61
N ASP A 36 1.78 5.54 3.02
CA ASP A 36 1.86 6.77 3.83
C ASP A 36 2.49 6.44 5.19
N ARG A 37 3.32 7.35 5.70
CA ARG A 37 4.05 7.15 6.97
C ARG A 37 3.10 6.81 8.14
N ALA A 38 1.95 7.47 8.22
CA ALA A 38 0.99 7.21 9.29
C ALA A 38 0.44 5.77 9.21
N VAL A 39 0.20 5.25 7.99
CA VAL A 39 -0.22 3.86 7.77
C VAL A 39 0.90 2.90 8.14
N ALA A 40 2.15 3.19 7.73
CA ALA A 40 3.32 2.37 8.06
C ALA A 40 3.50 2.20 9.56
N VAL A 41 3.37 3.27 10.34
CA VAL A 41 3.46 3.23 11.81
C VAL A 41 2.40 2.31 12.42
N LEU A 42 1.14 2.36 11.95
CA LEU A 42 0.10 1.46 12.46
C LEU A 42 0.33 0.01 12.02
N CYS A 43 0.85 -0.23 10.82
CA CYS A 43 1.25 -1.57 10.40
C CYS A 43 2.35 -2.14 11.30
N GLU A 44 3.40 -1.36 11.58
CA GLU A 44 4.48 -1.76 12.50
C GLU A 44 3.94 -2.06 13.90
N LEU A 45 3.19 -1.16 14.51
CA LEU A 45 2.59 -1.35 15.83
C LEU A 45 1.73 -2.62 15.89
N SER A 46 0.90 -2.86 14.86
CA SER A 46 0.02 -4.01 14.79
C SER A 46 0.76 -5.34 14.66
N LEU A 47 1.94 -5.35 14.01
CA LEU A 47 2.72 -6.56 13.76
C LEU A 47 3.82 -6.78 14.80
N GLN A 48 4.18 -5.76 15.58
CA GLN A 48 5.21 -5.83 16.61
C GLN A 48 4.66 -6.13 18.02
N ASN A 49 3.41 -5.77 18.31
CA ASN A 49 2.89 -5.80 19.66
C ASN A 49 1.40 -6.20 19.72
N ALA A 50 1.10 -7.28 20.43
CA ALA A 50 -0.26 -7.82 20.53
C ALA A 50 -1.24 -6.85 21.23
N ARG A 51 -0.78 -6.10 22.25
CA ARG A 51 -1.61 -5.09 22.92
C ARG A 51 -1.91 -3.92 21.98
N ALA A 52 -0.91 -3.44 21.24
CA ALA A 52 -1.10 -2.39 20.24
C ALA A 52 -2.10 -2.84 19.17
N GLN A 53 -1.97 -4.07 18.68
CA GLN A 53 -2.90 -4.66 17.72
C GLN A 53 -4.34 -4.62 18.25
N GLY A 54 -4.59 -5.06 19.48
CA GLY A 54 -5.91 -5.02 20.12
C GLY A 54 -6.47 -3.61 20.22
N LEU A 55 -5.67 -2.64 20.69
CA LEU A 55 -6.09 -1.24 20.81
C LEU A 55 -6.40 -0.58 19.46
N ILE A 56 -5.72 -0.98 18.38
CA ILE A 56 -5.99 -0.49 17.02
C ILE A 56 -7.31 -1.10 16.51
N VAL A 57 -7.56 -2.38 16.79
CA VAL A 57 -8.82 -3.04 16.44
C VAL A 57 -10.01 -2.38 17.13
N ASP A 58 -9.88 -2.03 18.40
CA ASP A 58 -10.94 -1.36 19.16
C ASP A 58 -11.33 0.01 18.55
N ARG A 59 -10.43 0.60 17.76
CA ARG A 59 -10.64 1.88 17.04
C ARG A 59 -10.88 1.72 15.55
N ILE A 60 -11.13 0.52 15.07
CA ILE A 60 -11.23 0.24 13.64
C ILE A 60 -12.29 1.11 12.93
N GLU A 61 -13.42 1.37 13.59
CA GLU A 61 -14.50 2.19 13.01
C GLU A 61 -14.05 3.62 12.74
N GLU A 62 -13.24 4.20 13.63
CA GLU A 62 -12.67 5.55 13.47
C GLU A 62 -11.62 5.61 12.33
N LEU A 63 -10.96 4.49 12.05
CA LEU A 63 -9.87 4.38 11.09
C LEU A 63 -10.34 4.06 9.66
N LEU A 64 -11.51 3.44 9.49
CA LEU A 64 -11.97 2.92 8.19
C LEU A 64 -12.01 3.99 7.10
N GLU A 65 -12.64 5.12 7.36
CA GLU A 65 -12.75 6.21 6.39
C GLU A 65 -11.40 6.90 6.12
N PRO A 66 -10.63 7.33 7.15
CA PRO A 66 -9.30 7.88 6.94
C PRO A 66 -8.36 6.95 6.16
N MET A 67 -8.35 5.65 6.45
CA MET A 67 -7.51 4.67 5.75
C MET A 67 -7.80 4.57 4.26
N ARG A 68 -9.05 4.77 3.82
CA ARG A 68 -9.41 4.74 2.41
C ARG A 68 -8.73 5.84 1.60
N MET A 69 -8.43 6.96 2.24
CA MET A 69 -7.80 8.11 1.61
C MET A 69 -6.27 8.01 1.55
N LEU A 70 -5.67 7.06 2.25
CA LEU A 70 -4.23 6.94 2.42
C LEU A 70 -3.66 5.77 1.62
N GLN A 71 -2.44 5.97 1.10
CA GLN A 71 -1.71 4.91 0.42
C GLN A 71 -1.30 3.84 1.43
N GLY A 72 -1.53 2.58 1.08
CA GLY A 72 -1.26 1.45 1.96
C GLY A 72 -2.39 1.12 2.95
N GLY A 73 -3.46 1.92 3.02
CA GLY A 73 -4.59 1.65 3.91
C GLY A 73 -5.23 0.28 3.70
N GLY A 74 -5.24 -0.23 2.46
CA GLY A 74 -5.68 -1.60 2.15
C GLY A 74 -4.81 -2.68 2.81
N ILE A 75 -3.51 -2.45 2.95
CA ILE A 75 -2.59 -3.37 3.65
C ILE A 75 -2.93 -3.41 5.14
N LEU A 76 -3.07 -2.24 5.78
CA LEU A 76 -3.46 -2.15 7.19
C LEU A 76 -4.81 -2.84 7.44
N LYS A 77 -5.79 -2.66 6.55
CA LYS A 77 -7.08 -3.35 6.62
C LYS A 77 -6.93 -4.87 6.60
N LYS A 78 -6.03 -5.40 5.77
CA LYS A 78 -5.74 -6.85 5.72
C LYS A 78 -5.10 -7.36 7.00
N ILE A 79 -4.17 -6.59 7.59
CA ILE A 79 -3.56 -6.91 8.88
C ILE A 79 -4.64 -7.00 9.96
N LEU A 80 -5.50 -5.98 10.06
CA LEU A 80 -6.56 -5.92 11.06
C LEU A 80 -7.68 -6.94 10.85
N ALA A 81 -7.88 -7.41 9.63
CA ALA A 81 -8.85 -8.47 9.33
C ALA A 81 -8.33 -9.87 9.68
N ARG A 82 -7.02 -10.10 9.58
CA ARG A 82 -6.39 -11.41 9.81
C ARG A 82 -5.74 -11.56 11.17
N LEU A 83 -5.35 -10.48 11.78
CA LEU A 83 -4.74 -10.41 13.11
C LEU A 83 -3.61 -11.44 13.30
N PRO A 84 -2.56 -11.44 12.47
CA PRO A 84 -1.44 -12.34 12.67
C PRO A 84 -0.81 -12.05 14.02
N SER A 85 -0.57 -13.10 14.82
CA SER A 85 -0.02 -12.94 16.18
C SER A 85 1.38 -12.33 16.14
N PRO A 86 1.61 -11.14 16.73
CA PRO A 86 2.94 -10.54 16.80
C PRO A 86 3.97 -11.39 17.55
N ASP A 87 3.53 -12.21 18.49
CA ASP A 87 4.39 -13.09 19.29
C ASP A 87 4.81 -14.36 18.54
N SER A 88 4.28 -14.57 17.32
CA SER A 88 4.58 -15.73 16.48
C SER A 88 5.23 -15.33 15.17
N PRO A 89 6.56 -15.43 15.03
CA PRO A 89 7.24 -15.19 13.76
C PRO A 89 6.68 -16.02 12.61
N ALA A 90 6.27 -17.25 12.88
CA ALA A 90 5.66 -18.13 11.88
C ALA A 90 4.31 -17.59 11.39
N ALA A 91 3.47 -17.02 12.28
CA ALA A 91 2.20 -16.43 11.92
C ALA A 91 2.41 -15.16 11.04
N ILE A 92 3.39 -14.33 11.39
CA ILE A 92 3.77 -13.15 10.60
C ILE A 92 4.25 -13.58 9.21
N GLN A 93 5.14 -14.57 9.11
CA GLN A 93 5.64 -15.07 7.82
C GLN A 93 4.53 -15.69 6.97
N ALA A 94 3.62 -16.45 7.57
CA ALA A 94 2.46 -17.02 6.87
C ALA A 94 1.52 -15.91 6.35
N PHE A 95 1.31 -14.86 7.14
CA PHE A 95 0.54 -13.70 6.71
C PHE A 95 1.22 -13.00 5.53
N LEU A 96 2.51 -12.68 5.62
CA LEU A 96 3.27 -12.05 4.54
C LEU A 96 3.24 -12.89 3.26
N ALA A 97 3.40 -14.21 3.37
CA ALA A 97 3.35 -15.13 2.24
C ALA A 97 1.97 -15.14 1.53
N SER A 98 0.90 -14.79 2.26
CA SER A 98 -0.47 -14.74 1.72
C SER A 98 -0.78 -13.45 0.94
N LEU A 99 0.10 -12.45 1.02
CA LEU A 99 -0.10 -11.16 0.35
C LEU A 99 0.44 -11.18 -1.08
N PRO A 100 -0.13 -10.36 -1.98
CA PRO A 100 0.48 -10.07 -3.28
C PRO A 100 1.90 -9.53 -3.10
N GLN A 101 2.78 -9.83 -4.09
CA GLN A 101 4.19 -9.45 -4.02
C GLN A 101 4.42 -7.96 -3.73
N PRO A 102 3.73 -6.99 -4.39
CA PRO A 102 3.96 -5.57 -4.11
C PRO A 102 3.62 -5.15 -2.68
N GLU A 103 2.60 -5.75 -2.08
CA GLU A 103 2.21 -5.46 -0.69
C GLU A 103 3.20 -6.09 0.31
N ARG A 104 3.65 -7.31 0.02
CA ARG A 104 4.70 -8.00 0.80
C ARG A 104 5.99 -7.20 0.80
N ASP A 105 6.42 -6.71 -0.37
CA ASP A 105 7.63 -5.91 -0.51
C ASP A 105 7.51 -4.60 0.27
N ALA A 106 6.33 -3.96 0.26
CA ALA A 106 6.09 -2.76 1.05
C ALA A 106 6.22 -3.01 2.56
N LEU A 107 5.69 -4.13 3.07
CA LEU A 107 5.81 -4.50 4.48
C LEU A 107 7.24 -4.92 4.86
N ASN A 108 7.97 -5.56 3.95
CA ASN A 108 9.37 -5.94 4.19
C ASN A 108 10.32 -4.73 4.32
N LEU A 109 9.90 -3.54 3.89
CA LEU A 109 10.64 -2.30 4.12
C LEU A 109 10.45 -1.74 5.54
N LEU A 110 9.46 -2.26 6.29
CA LEU A 110 9.17 -1.85 7.65
C LEU A 110 9.97 -2.69 8.65
N ASN A 111 10.16 -2.14 9.84
CA ASN A 111 10.67 -2.93 10.95
C ASN A 111 9.54 -3.74 11.57
N LEU A 112 9.55 -5.06 11.35
CA LEU A 112 8.53 -5.98 11.88
C LEU A 112 9.02 -6.76 13.11
N ASP A 113 10.24 -6.52 13.57
CA ASP A 113 10.78 -7.18 14.74
C ASP A 113 10.04 -6.72 16.02
N PRO A 114 9.75 -7.62 16.96
CA PRO A 114 9.16 -7.25 18.22
C PRO A 114 10.05 -6.23 18.96
N VAL A 115 9.51 -5.06 19.24
CA VAL A 115 10.20 -4.00 19.95
C VAL A 115 9.43 -3.65 21.22
N PRO A 116 10.09 -3.51 22.38
CA PRO A 116 9.44 -3.00 23.59
C PRO A 116 8.93 -1.59 23.36
N ILE A 117 7.64 -1.38 23.56
CA ILE A 117 6.99 -0.08 23.43
C ILE A 117 6.72 0.44 24.86
N PRO A 118 7.38 1.51 25.30
CA PRO A 118 7.28 1.99 26.70
C PRO A 118 5.85 2.37 27.12
N ASN A 119 5.09 2.96 26.21
CA ASN A 119 3.69 3.34 26.45
C ASN A 119 2.86 3.02 25.22
N VAL A 120 2.35 1.80 25.18
CA VAL A 120 1.58 1.27 24.04
C VAL A 120 0.32 2.11 23.78
N ASP A 121 -0.43 2.45 24.83
CA ASP A 121 -1.69 3.19 24.71
C ASP A 121 -1.46 4.57 24.06
N ARG A 122 -0.45 5.28 24.52
CA ARG A 122 -0.07 6.57 23.95
C ARG A 122 0.43 6.44 22.50
N SER A 123 1.28 5.47 22.24
CA SER A 123 1.82 5.25 20.89
C SER A 123 0.70 4.93 19.89
N VAL A 124 -0.27 4.09 20.27
CA VAL A 124 -1.44 3.80 19.43
C VAL A 124 -2.31 5.03 19.25
N GLN A 125 -2.56 5.81 20.31
CA GLN A 125 -3.36 7.03 20.20
C GLN A 125 -2.71 8.05 19.27
N GLU A 126 -1.42 8.29 19.39
CA GLU A 126 -0.66 9.19 18.52
C GLU A 126 -0.67 8.69 17.06
N ALA A 127 -0.52 7.39 16.83
CA ALA A 127 -0.56 6.81 15.50
C ALA A 127 -1.96 6.90 14.85
N CYS A 128 -3.02 6.63 15.60
CA CYS A 128 -4.40 6.80 15.12
C CYS A 128 -4.73 8.27 14.79
N SER A 129 -4.29 9.19 15.65
CA SER A 129 -4.41 10.64 15.37
C SER A 129 -3.64 11.03 14.12
N GLY A 130 -2.46 10.42 13.89
CA GLY A 130 -1.66 10.61 12.69
C GLY A 130 -2.39 10.18 11.40
N ILE A 131 -3.14 9.09 11.45
CA ILE A 131 -3.99 8.65 10.32
C ILE A 131 -5.07 9.69 10.02
N ALA A 132 -5.80 10.15 11.03
CA ALA A 132 -6.87 11.13 10.85
C ALA A 132 -6.30 12.45 10.29
N LYS A 133 -5.19 12.92 10.82
CA LYS A 133 -4.48 14.11 10.33
C LYS A 133 -4.02 13.96 8.88
N ALA A 134 -3.35 12.86 8.54
CA ALA A 134 -2.85 12.62 7.19
C ALA A 134 -3.99 12.53 6.17
N ALA A 135 -5.11 11.90 6.52
CA ALA A 135 -6.29 11.83 5.66
C ALA A 135 -6.91 13.21 5.44
N LEU A 136 -6.98 14.04 6.48
CA LEU A 136 -7.49 15.40 6.40
C LEU A 136 -6.59 16.29 5.52
N GLU A 137 -5.26 16.20 5.69
CA GLU A 137 -4.29 16.90 4.83
C GLU A 137 -4.44 16.50 3.36
N ARG A 138 -4.63 15.21 3.08
CA ARG A 138 -4.86 14.71 1.72
C ARG A 138 -6.18 15.19 1.14
N HIS A 139 -7.23 15.24 1.93
CA HIS A 139 -8.51 15.80 1.52
C HIS A 139 -8.39 17.27 1.15
N ILE A 140 -7.74 18.06 2.01
CA ILE A 140 -7.47 19.49 1.71
C ILE A 140 -6.67 19.64 0.41
N ALA A 141 -5.63 18.83 0.20
CA ALA A 141 -4.84 18.88 -1.02
C ALA A 141 -5.67 18.57 -2.27
N SER A 142 -6.59 17.59 -2.18
CA SER A 142 -7.53 17.27 -3.26
C SER A 142 -8.48 18.43 -3.59
N LEU A 143 -9.05 19.08 -2.56
CA LEU A 143 -9.89 20.25 -2.74
C LEU A 143 -9.13 21.43 -3.36
N MET A 144 -7.89 21.66 -2.96
CA MET A 144 -7.05 22.72 -3.53
C MET A 144 -6.71 22.43 -5.00
N ALA A 145 -6.50 21.17 -5.37
CA ALA A 145 -6.29 20.78 -6.77
C ALA A 145 -7.55 21.03 -7.61
N GLU A 146 -8.75 20.70 -7.09
CA GLU A 146 -10.01 20.99 -7.76
C GLU A 146 -10.27 22.50 -7.90
N LEU A 147 -9.90 23.30 -6.89
CA LEU A 147 -9.97 24.76 -6.95
C LEU A 147 -9.05 25.37 -8.01
N ALA A 148 -7.89 24.77 -8.24
CA ALA A 148 -6.92 25.21 -9.24
C ALA A 148 -7.32 24.81 -10.68
N ASP A 149 -8.27 23.89 -10.85
CA ASP A 149 -8.74 23.45 -12.16
C ASP A 149 -9.55 24.58 -12.82
N PRO A 150 -9.12 25.05 -14.02
CA PRO A 150 -9.83 26.11 -14.74
C PRO A 150 -11.24 25.73 -15.20
N SER A 151 -11.54 24.42 -15.28
CA SER A 151 -12.88 23.92 -15.66
C SER A 151 -13.91 24.00 -14.54
N THR A 152 -13.48 24.20 -13.28
CA THR A 152 -14.37 24.32 -12.12
C THR A 152 -15.19 25.61 -12.21
N ASP A 153 -16.51 25.49 -12.13
CA ASP A 153 -17.41 26.66 -12.19
C ASP A 153 -17.33 27.53 -10.91
N ALA A 154 -17.84 28.77 -11.01
CA ALA A 154 -17.74 29.75 -9.93
C ALA A 154 -18.50 29.34 -8.66
N ALA A 155 -19.65 28.69 -8.77
CA ALA A 155 -20.44 28.24 -7.62
C ALA A 155 -19.69 27.13 -6.88
N ARG A 156 -19.16 26.17 -7.62
CA ARG A 156 -18.37 25.07 -7.06
C ARG A 156 -17.07 25.58 -6.42
N ARG A 157 -16.39 26.55 -7.02
CA ARG A 157 -15.21 27.20 -6.42
C ARG A 157 -15.51 27.82 -5.05
N LEU A 158 -16.65 28.48 -4.93
CA LEU A 158 -17.05 29.10 -3.66
C LEU A 158 -17.31 28.04 -2.58
N GLU A 159 -17.98 26.94 -2.92
CA GLU A 159 -18.21 25.82 -2.00
C GLU A 159 -16.90 25.19 -1.55
N LEU A 160 -16.01 24.86 -2.48
CA LEU A 160 -14.70 24.27 -2.21
C LEU A 160 -13.83 25.18 -1.34
N SER A 161 -13.88 26.49 -1.59
CA SER A 161 -13.14 27.48 -0.81
C SER A 161 -13.60 27.49 0.65
N LYS A 162 -14.93 27.51 0.90
CA LYS A 162 -15.50 27.44 2.25
C LYS A 162 -15.08 26.15 2.95
N LEU A 163 -15.27 25.01 2.29
CA LEU A 163 -14.93 23.70 2.83
C LEU A 163 -13.44 23.60 3.16
N SER A 164 -12.57 24.10 2.28
CA SER A 164 -11.12 24.09 2.53
C SER A 164 -10.70 24.91 3.75
N VAL A 165 -11.36 26.04 3.99
CA VAL A 165 -11.13 26.87 5.19
C VAL A 165 -11.57 26.14 6.46
N ASP A 166 -12.74 25.51 6.45
CA ASP A 166 -13.28 24.78 7.61
C ASP A 166 -12.39 23.57 7.96
N LEU A 167 -11.95 22.82 6.94
CA LEU A 167 -11.04 21.69 7.15
C LEU A 167 -9.65 22.13 7.65
N LYS A 168 -9.12 23.26 7.18
CA LYS A 168 -7.86 23.82 7.69
C LYS A 168 -7.97 24.26 9.15
N ARG A 169 -9.12 24.80 9.55
CA ARG A 169 -9.37 25.11 10.96
C ARG A 169 -9.39 23.85 11.81
N LEU A 170 -10.08 22.81 11.35
CA LEU A 170 -10.11 21.51 12.04
C LEU A 170 -8.70 20.93 12.19
N LEU A 171 -7.90 20.97 11.11
CA LEU A 171 -6.51 20.51 11.14
C LEU A 171 -5.66 21.27 12.17
N GLY A 172 -5.88 22.58 12.33
CA GLY A 172 -5.16 23.40 13.29
C GLY A 172 -5.53 23.13 14.75
N THR A 173 -6.62 22.41 15.02
CA THR A 173 -7.05 22.03 16.38
C THR A 173 -6.63 20.60 16.77
N MET A 174 -6.09 19.82 15.85
CA MET A 174 -5.61 18.44 16.07
C MET A 174 -4.14 18.43 16.49
#